data_467fe178cfb26666306216c221c70681
#
_entry.id   467fe178cfb26666306216c221c70681
#
_cell.length_a   1.000
_cell.length_b   1.000
_cell.length_c   1.000
_cell.angle_alpha   90.00
_cell.angle_beta   90.00
_cell.angle_gamma   90.00
#
_symmetry.space_group_name_H-M   'P 1'
#
loop_
_entity.id
_entity.type
_entity.pdbx_description
1 polymer ?
#
loop_
_entity_poly.entity_id
_entity_poly.type
_entity_poly.pdbx_seq_one_letter_code
_entity_poly.pdbx_strand_id
1 'polypeptide(L)'
;MDCISTRGRASSVGSAMALVNGLAPDGGLYVPAVFPAALPPAVWTGLGYAATTELVLGRFLDDIPSAARSQAALAIPQRFGRLDPVPLVNAGGVFFLELFHGPTRAFKDVALSALPPLLSSAAAGRRLAIVTATSGDTGPATMAGFAGMENVQVLVFYPAQGISEIQRRQMVCQAAANVKAVAVDGNFDDAQAAVKAAFADAALGKELAAAGISLTSANSINMGRLVPQMAYWLHAYGALVAQGTIRCGDPVDIVVPTGNFGNLLAAWWARRLGLPIRRLVCAANENDVLVEFLRTGVYDRRRQFRVTNSPSMDILVSSNLERLLYEMAAGDPGLVAGWMGQLQKDGYYNVGGAVLARLQERFAAGSASMPATESATAALWREHGYLADPHTAVAWDVWRRQAANDGVPVLVAATASPWKFPATMCRSLGIPCAGDEFAAMAGLAAVTGQDDPVLARLAKAPVVHRQTCQRHEAPEMLRQSFLDMKK
;
A
#
# COMPACT_ATOMS: atom_id res chain seq x y z
N MET A 1 13.68 16.46 9.44
CA MET A 1 13.84 16.49 7.94
C MET A 1 12.77 17.37 7.36
N ASP A 2 13.15 18.30 6.48
CA ASP A 2 12.20 19.14 5.77
C ASP A 2 11.54 18.37 4.64
N CYS A 3 10.22 18.51 4.56
CA CYS A 3 9.37 17.95 3.51
C CYS A 3 8.72 19.07 2.70
N ILE A 4 8.71 18.91 1.39
CA ILE A 4 8.11 19.85 0.44
C ILE A 4 7.00 19.18 -0.35
N SER A 5 6.11 19.99 -0.90
CA SER A 5 5.07 19.50 -1.82
C SER A 5 5.63 19.23 -3.20
N THR A 6 5.22 18.13 -3.83
CA THR A 6 5.50 17.82 -5.23
C THR A 6 4.98 18.88 -6.22
N ARG A 7 4.04 19.76 -5.81
CA ARG A 7 3.46 20.84 -6.64
C ARG A 7 3.98 22.24 -6.31
N GLY A 8 4.79 22.37 -5.23
CA GLY A 8 5.58 23.54 -4.90
C GLY A 8 4.84 24.80 -4.46
N ARG A 9 3.52 24.71 -4.21
CA ARG A 9 2.71 25.87 -3.78
C ARG A 9 2.46 25.89 -2.27
N ALA A 10 2.93 24.88 -1.55
CA ALA A 10 2.83 24.80 -0.09
C ALA A 10 4.19 25.07 0.55
N SER A 11 4.17 25.68 1.74
CA SER A 11 5.38 25.86 2.53
C SER A 11 5.98 24.52 2.94
N SER A 12 7.30 24.46 3.07
CA SER A 12 8.02 23.35 3.66
C SER A 12 7.58 23.12 5.10
N VAL A 13 7.53 21.85 5.52
CA VAL A 13 7.19 21.43 6.88
C VAL A 13 8.16 20.33 7.35
N GLY A 14 8.33 20.17 8.65
CA GLY A 14 9.04 19.01 9.21
C GLY A 14 8.34 17.68 8.88
N SER A 15 9.09 16.58 8.89
CA SER A 15 8.56 15.27 8.55
C SER A 15 7.43 14.81 9.49
N ALA A 16 7.48 15.16 10.78
CA ALA A 16 6.39 14.94 11.73
C ALA A 16 5.10 15.61 11.29
N MET A 17 5.18 16.89 10.89
CA MET A 17 4.01 17.62 10.40
C MET A 17 3.50 17.08 9.05
N ALA A 18 4.39 16.64 8.17
CA ALA A 18 4.01 15.99 6.92
C ALA A 18 3.21 14.70 7.16
N LEU A 19 3.54 13.93 8.20
CA LEU A 19 2.74 12.76 8.62
C LEU A 19 1.35 13.16 9.11
N VAL A 20 1.26 14.20 9.96
CA VAL A 20 -0.02 14.67 10.51
C VAL A 20 -0.90 15.24 9.41
N ASN A 21 -0.35 16.03 8.49
CA ASN A 21 -1.11 16.58 7.37
C ASN A 21 -1.55 15.50 6.36
N GLY A 22 -0.69 14.49 6.14
CA GLY A 22 -0.92 13.42 5.16
C GLY A 22 -0.85 13.89 3.71
N LEU A 23 -1.42 15.06 3.38
CA LEU A 23 -1.45 15.71 2.07
C LEU A 23 -1.03 17.18 2.22
N ALA A 24 -0.31 17.72 1.24
CA ALA A 24 0.01 19.15 1.26
C ALA A 24 -1.22 20.02 0.92
N PRO A 25 -1.30 21.27 1.44
CA PRO A 25 -2.45 22.15 1.21
C PRO A 25 -2.74 22.48 -0.26
N ASP A 26 -1.74 22.38 -1.12
CA ASP A 26 -1.87 22.56 -2.57
C ASP A 26 -2.34 21.30 -3.32
N GLY A 27 -2.64 20.23 -2.57
CA GLY A 27 -3.05 18.93 -3.08
C GLY A 27 -1.88 18.07 -3.59
N GLY A 28 -0.63 18.54 -3.45
CA GLY A 28 0.58 17.78 -3.74
C GLY A 28 0.94 16.78 -2.65
N LEU A 29 1.87 15.88 -2.94
CA LEU A 29 2.35 14.88 -2.00
C LEU A 29 3.65 15.36 -1.35
N TYR A 30 3.84 15.06 -0.06
CA TYR A 30 5.09 15.36 0.62
C TYR A 30 6.22 14.44 0.16
N VAL A 31 7.38 15.05 -0.13
CA VAL A 31 8.65 14.39 -0.42
C VAL A 31 9.76 15.06 0.41
N PRO A 32 10.88 14.38 0.71
CA PRO A 32 12.04 15.02 1.32
C PRO A 32 12.54 16.18 0.47
N ALA A 33 12.80 17.35 1.07
CA ALA A 33 13.43 18.49 0.37
C ALA A 33 14.83 18.11 -0.12
N VAL A 34 15.56 17.34 0.71
CA VAL A 34 16.82 16.71 0.35
C VAL A 34 16.72 15.23 0.65
N PHE A 35 16.92 14.39 -0.37
CA PHE A 35 16.85 12.94 -0.17
C PHE A 35 18.06 12.49 0.66
N PRO A 36 17.89 11.58 1.65
CA PRO A 36 18.99 11.09 2.48
C PRO A 36 20.11 10.47 1.64
N ALA A 37 21.36 10.69 2.08
CA ALA A 37 22.52 10.09 1.43
C ALA A 37 22.43 8.57 1.43
N ALA A 38 22.88 7.96 0.33
CA ALA A 38 22.96 6.51 0.20
C ALA A 38 23.87 5.88 1.26
N LEU A 39 23.50 4.69 1.71
CA LEU A 39 24.25 3.90 2.67
C LEU A 39 24.86 2.68 1.97
N PRO A 40 26.11 2.30 2.30
CA PRO A 40 26.67 1.04 1.83
C PRO A 40 25.79 -0.14 2.29
N PRO A 41 25.56 -1.18 1.46
CA PRO A 41 24.77 -2.35 1.85
C PRO A 41 25.20 -3.01 3.16
N ALA A 42 26.48 -3.01 3.48
CA ALA A 42 27.03 -3.55 4.73
C ALA A 42 26.43 -2.90 6.01
N VAL A 43 25.82 -1.72 5.92
CA VAL A 43 25.21 -1.03 7.07
C VAL A 43 23.95 -1.73 7.55
N TRP A 44 23.18 -2.34 6.67
CA TRP A 44 21.91 -2.99 7.03
C TRP A 44 21.91 -4.51 6.85
N THR A 45 22.83 -5.07 6.04
CA THR A 45 22.98 -6.53 5.94
C THR A 45 23.39 -7.09 7.30
N GLY A 46 22.61 -8.05 7.81
CA GLY A 46 22.80 -8.61 9.16
C GLY A 46 21.97 -7.95 10.26
N LEU A 47 21.28 -6.84 9.98
CA LEU A 47 20.32 -6.28 10.92
C LEU A 47 19.02 -7.09 10.92
N GLY A 48 18.43 -7.30 12.11
CA GLY A 48 17.06 -7.80 12.23
C GLY A 48 16.03 -6.79 11.71
N TYR A 49 14.81 -7.25 11.42
CA TYR A 49 13.77 -6.45 10.79
C TYR A 49 13.48 -5.12 11.51
N ALA A 50 13.32 -5.16 12.84
CA ALA A 50 13.05 -3.94 13.61
C ALA A 50 14.20 -2.92 13.53
N ALA A 51 15.45 -3.38 13.62
CA ALA A 51 16.61 -2.50 13.51
C ALA A 51 16.74 -1.89 12.10
N THR A 52 16.46 -2.66 11.04
CA THR A 52 16.39 -2.16 9.67
C THR A 52 15.27 -1.12 9.52
N THR A 53 14.12 -1.37 10.14
CA THR A 53 13.00 -0.40 10.12
C THR A 53 13.38 0.89 10.84
N GLU A 54 14.00 0.81 12.02
CA GLU A 54 14.44 1.98 12.78
C GLU A 54 15.48 2.80 12.02
N LEU A 55 16.42 2.13 11.34
CA LEU A 55 17.39 2.78 10.46
C LEU A 55 16.68 3.62 9.39
N VAL A 56 15.72 3.03 8.70
CA VAL A 56 14.95 3.73 7.65
C VAL A 56 14.15 4.90 8.25
N LEU A 57 13.42 4.65 9.34
CA LEU A 57 12.63 5.71 10.00
C LEU A 57 13.53 6.87 10.45
N GLY A 58 14.72 6.58 11.00
CA GLY A 58 15.67 7.60 11.42
C GLY A 58 16.20 8.47 10.29
N ARG A 59 16.24 7.95 9.05
CA ARG A 59 16.72 8.70 7.86
C ARG A 59 15.65 9.63 7.27
N PHE A 60 14.37 9.34 7.48
CA PHE A 60 13.25 10.06 6.86
C PHE A 60 12.36 10.80 7.85
N LEU A 61 12.43 10.47 9.15
CA LEU A 61 11.58 11.00 10.20
C LEU A 61 12.42 11.41 11.41
N ASP A 62 13.49 12.18 11.17
CA ASP A 62 14.50 12.54 12.15
C ASP A 62 14.01 13.52 13.22
N ASP A 63 12.95 14.27 12.95
CA ASP A 63 12.27 15.15 13.89
C ASP A 63 11.23 14.43 14.78
N ILE A 64 10.99 13.12 14.55
CA ILE A 64 10.24 12.28 15.48
C ILE A 64 11.20 11.67 16.51
N PRO A 65 10.89 11.71 17.82
CA PRO A 65 11.75 11.15 18.86
C PRO A 65 12.15 9.69 18.59
N SER A 66 13.41 9.34 18.88
CA SER A 66 13.92 7.98 18.67
C SER A 66 13.07 6.90 19.36
N ALA A 67 12.58 7.17 20.57
CA ALA A 67 11.70 6.25 21.30
C ALA A 67 10.42 5.91 20.52
N ALA A 68 9.81 6.90 19.84
CA ALA A 68 8.63 6.65 19.02
C ALA A 68 8.96 5.88 17.73
N ARG A 69 10.13 6.15 17.13
CA ARG A 69 10.60 5.38 15.96
C ARG A 69 10.91 3.93 16.32
N SER A 70 11.59 3.70 17.45
CA SER A 70 11.86 2.34 17.95
C SER A 70 10.56 1.60 18.28
N GLN A 71 9.59 2.27 18.91
CA GLN A 71 8.26 1.68 19.16
C GLN A 71 7.56 1.31 17.84
N ALA A 72 7.63 2.17 16.83
CA ALA A 72 7.06 1.91 15.52
C ALA A 72 7.72 0.72 14.81
N ALA A 73 9.04 0.62 14.91
CA ALA A 73 9.81 -0.48 14.34
C ALA A 73 9.48 -1.83 15.02
N LEU A 74 9.34 -1.84 16.34
CA LEU A 74 8.99 -3.02 17.12
C LEU A 74 7.51 -3.42 16.95
N ALA A 75 6.61 -2.48 16.68
CA ALA A 75 5.20 -2.75 16.50
C ALA A 75 4.92 -3.71 15.34
N ILE A 76 5.77 -3.73 14.30
CA ILE A 76 5.58 -4.61 13.14
C ILE A 76 5.76 -6.08 13.54
N PRO A 77 6.92 -6.56 14.01
CA PRO A 77 7.08 -7.97 14.40
C PRO A 77 6.14 -8.37 15.54
N GLN A 78 5.83 -7.48 16.48
CA GLN A 78 4.88 -7.74 17.56
C GLN A 78 3.46 -8.03 17.01
N ARG A 79 2.95 -7.20 16.11
CA ARG A 79 1.61 -7.39 15.52
C ARG A 79 1.54 -8.56 14.55
N PHE A 80 2.65 -8.90 13.92
CA PHE A 80 2.76 -10.07 13.05
C PHE A 80 2.96 -11.37 13.85
N GLY A 81 3.30 -11.27 15.15
CA GLY A 81 3.52 -12.42 16.02
C GLY A 81 4.77 -13.24 15.65
N ARG A 82 5.75 -12.63 14.97
CA ARG A 82 6.98 -13.31 14.52
C ARG A 82 8.13 -12.32 14.37
N LEU A 83 9.35 -12.79 14.68
CA LEU A 83 10.58 -11.97 14.61
C LEU A 83 10.91 -11.55 13.17
N ASP A 84 10.73 -12.45 12.22
CA ASP A 84 10.77 -12.14 10.80
C ASP A 84 9.34 -12.01 10.26
N PRO A 85 8.79 -10.78 10.16
CA PRO A 85 7.43 -10.55 9.73
C PRO A 85 7.23 -10.70 8.22
N VAL A 86 8.32 -10.75 7.43
CA VAL A 86 8.31 -10.71 5.96
C VAL A 86 9.27 -11.75 5.36
N PRO A 87 9.03 -13.04 5.59
CA PRO A 87 9.93 -14.11 5.14
C PRO A 87 10.05 -14.18 3.63
N LEU A 88 11.20 -14.74 3.18
CA LEU A 88 11.44 -15.10 1.78
C LEU A 88 11.11 -16.57 1.53
N VAL A 89 10.33 -16.85 0.49
CA VAL A 89 10.03 -18.20 0.01
C VAL A 89 10.55 -18.34 -1.42
N ASN A 90 11.44 -19.32 -1.65
CA ASN A 90 11.94 -19.61 -2.99
C ASN A 90 10.99 -20.58 -3.69
N ALA A 91 10.36 -20.14 -4.76
CA ALA A 91 9.50 -20.95 -5.60
C ALA A 91 9.41 -20.33 -7.00
N GLY A 92 9.13 -21.16 -8.02
CA GLY A 92 8.90 -20.68 -9.39
C GLY A 92 10.04 -19.86 -9.99
N GLY A 93 11.28 -20.08 -9.55
CA GLY A 93 12.47 -19.38 -10.05
C GLY A 93 12.68 -17.96 -9.48
N VAL A 94 11.93 -17.58 -8.44
CA VAL A 94 12.02 -16.29 -7.77
C VAL A 94 11.99 -16.45 -6.24
N PHE A 95 12.29 -15.37 -5.52
CA PHE A 95 12.07 -15.25 -4.08
C PHE A 95 10.82 -14.40 -3.83
N PHE A 96 9.76 -15.03 -3.34
CA PHE A 96 8.55 -14.33 -2.90
C PHE A 96 8.82 -13.70 -1.53
N LEU A 97 8.72 -12.38 -1.45
CA LEU A 97 8.75 -11.65 -0.19
C LEU A 97 7.32 -11.60 0.36
N GLU A 98 7.00 -12.45 1.32
CA GLU A 98 5.66 -12.59 1.88
C GLU A 98 5.35 -11.46 2.87
N LEU A 99 4.58 -10.48 2.45
CA LEU A 99 4.25 -9.28 3.20
C LEU A 99 2.90 -9.37 3.93
N PHE A 100 2.25 -10.53 3.94
CA PHE A 100 0.85 -10.72 4.33
C PHE A 100 0.65 -11.46 5.66
N HIS A 101 1.68 -11.62 6.48
CA HIS A 101 1.56 -12.31 7.77
C HIS A 101 0.99 -11.44 8.90
N GLY A 102 0.64 -10.20 8.61
CA GLY A 102 0.07 -9.25 9.55
C GLY A 102 -1.41 -9.52 9.88
N PRO A 103 -1.99 -8.69 10.77
CA PRO A 103 -3.34 -8.91 11.31
C PRO A 103 -4.45 -9.01 10.26
N THR A 104 -4.33 -8.27 9.14
CA THR A 104 -5.36 -8.24 8.09
C THR A 104 -4.96 -8.96 6.81
N ARG A 105 -3.84 -9.68 6.86
CA ARG A 105 -3.37 -10.52 5.76
C ARG A 105 -3.08 -9.77 4.46
N ALA A 106 -2.51 -8.57 4.57
CA ALA A 106 -2.05 -7.77 3.42
C ALA A 106 -0.80 -6.96 3.78
N PHE A 107 0.05 -6.64 2.79
CA PHE A 107 1.27 -5.85 2.98
C PHE A 107 1.05 -4.50 3.66
N LYS A 108 -0.17 -4.00 3.60
CA LYS A 108 -0.58 -2.73 4.19
C LYS A 108 -0.43 -2.74 5.72
N ASP A 109 -0.48 -3.92 6.34
CA ASP A 109 -0.25 -4.12 7.77
C ASP A 109 1.15 -3.66 8.19
N VAL A 110 2.16 -3.79 7.33
CA VAL A 110 3.53 -3.36 7.64
C VAL A 110 3.55 -1.89 8.03
N ALA A 111 3.12 -1.02 7.13
CA ALA A 111 3.14 0.41 7.38
C ALA A 111 2.07 0.83 8.41
N LEU A 112 0.91 0.18 8.43
CA LEU A 112 -0.18 0.50 9.37
C LEU A 112 0.04 -0.07 10.77
N SER A 113 1.02 -0.93 10.98
CA SER A 113 1.54 -1.26 12.32
C SER A 113 2.52 -0.22 12.85
N ALA A 114 3.34 0.37 11.97
CA ALA A 114 4.32 1.39 12.35
C ALA A 114 3.72 2.80 12.48
N LEU A 115 2.71 3.14 11.69
CA LEU A 115 2.15 4.48 11.60
C LEU A 115 1.51 4.99 12.91
N PRO A 116 0.79 4.18 13.71
CA PRO A 116 0.14 4.66 14.93
C PRO A 116 1.08 5.33 15.95
N PRO A 117 2.19 4.72 16.41
CA PRO A 117 3.10 5.40 17.33
C PRO A 117 3.79 6.63 16.71
N LEU A 118 4.08 6.61 15.42
CA LEU A 118 4.65 7.77 14.71
C LEU A 118 3.67 8.95 14.69
N LEU A 119 2.40 8.71 14.32
CA LEU A 119 1.38 9.74 14.28
C LEU A 119 1.03 10.25 15.69
N SER A 120 0.95 9.39 16.67
CA SER A 120 0.69 9.79 18.06
C SER A 120 1.78 10.73 18.56
N SER A 121 3.05 10.41 18.31
CA SER A 121 4.18 11.29 18.66
C SER A 121 4.15 12.61 17.87
N ALA A 122 3.92 12.56 16.56
CA ALA A 122 3.88 13.74 15.68
C ALA A 122 2.71 14.67 16.01
N ALA A 123 1.60 14.13 16.48
CA ALA A 123 0.42 14.92 16.89
C ALA A 123 0.64 15.75 18.17
N ALA A 124 1.66 15.44 18.96
CA ALA A 124 2.02 16.21 20.17
C ALA A 124 0.83 16.47 21.12
N GLY A 125 0.05 15.43 21.42
CA GLY A 125 -1.11 15.49 22.32
C GLY A 125 -2.42 15.94 21.66
N ARG A 126 -2.42 16.36 20.38
CA ARG A 126 -3.67 16.65 19.63
C ARG A 126 -4.43 15.36 19.35
N ARG A 127 -5.74 15.45 19.34
CA ARG A 127 -6.59 14.34 18.88
C ARG A 127 -6.52 14.21 17.36
N LEU A 128 -6.58 12.99 16.86
CA LEU A 128 -6.52 12.68 15.44
C LEU A 128 -7.84 12.12 14.91
N ALA A 129 -8.36 12.71 13.86
CA ALA A 129 -9.45 12.20 13.06
C ALA A 129 -8.86 11.60 11.78
N ILE A 130 -8.89 10.27 11.66
CA ILE A 130 -8.35 9.56 10.49
C ILE A 130 -9.48 9.16 9.56
N VAL A 131 -9.45 9.68 8.35
CA VAL A 131 -10.40 9.33 7.29
C VAL A 131 -9.70 8.52 6.21
N THR A 132 -10.32 7.41 5.81
CA THR A 132 -9.77 6.52 4.80
C THR A 132 -10.87 6.04 3.86
N ALA A 133 -10.65 6.16 2.54
CA ALA A 133 -11.40 5.40 1.55
C ALA A 133 -10.64 4.13 1.19
N THR A 134 -11.36 3.03 1.01
CA THR A 134 -10.75 1.75 0.67
C THR A 134 -11.54 1.01 -0.41
N SER A 135 -10.81 0.33 -1.31
CA SER A 135 -11.35 -0.67 -2.24
C SER A 135 -11.18 -2.11 -1.73
N GLY A 136 -10.79 -2.27 -0.45
CA GLY A 136 -10.58 -3.60 0.17
C GLY A 136 -9.62 -3.54 1.36
N ASP A 137 -8.31 -3.69 1.15
CA ASP A 137 -7.34 -3.97 2.21
C ASP A 137 -6.94 -2.79 3.09
N THR A 138 -7.00 -1.55 2.60
CA THR A 138 -6.54 -0.39 3.39
C THR A 138 -7.44 -0.12 4.59
N GLY A 139 -8.76 -0.30 4.42
CA GLY A 139 -9.72 -0.13 5.51
C GLY A 139 -9.46 -1.06 6.69
N PRO A 140 -9.46 -2.38 6.49
CA PRO A 140 -9.18 -3.34 7.56
C PRO A 140 -7.85 -3.06 8.25
N ALA A 141 -6.79 -2.82 7.49
CA ALA A 141 -5.46 -2.58 8.04
C ALA A 141 -5.38 -1.26 8.84
N THR A 142 -6.10 -0.19 8.41
CA THR A 142 -6.21 1.05 9.15
C THR A 142 -6.95 0.84 10.46
N MET A 143 -8.12 0.19 10.42
CA MET A 143 -8.90 -0.09 11.62
C MET A 143 -8.11 -0.93 12.62
N ALA A 144 -7.46 -2.02 12.16
CA ALA A 144 -6.62 -2.86 13.01
C ALA A 144 -5.41 -2.11 13.57
N GLY A 145 -4.77 -1.26 12.75
CA GLY A 145 -3.60 -0.47 13.14
C GLY A 145 -3.87 0.49 14.30
N PHE A 146 -4.99 1.19 14.25
CA PHE A 146 -5.36 2.23 15.21
C PHE A 146 -6.37 1.78 16.28
N ALA A 147 -6.81 0.53 16.27
CA ALA A 147 -7.74 -0.01 17.25
C ALA A 147 -7.27 0.21 18.69
N GLY A 148 -8.16 0.76 19.55
CA GLY A 148 -7.91 0.95 20.98
C GLY A 148 -7.04 2.17 21.33
N MET A 149 -6.68 3.03 20.38
CA MET A 149 -5.96 4.27 20.67
C MET A 149 -6.91 5.36 21.20
N GLU A 150 -6.62 5.90 22.39
CA GLU A 150 -7.52 6.85 23.08
C GLU A 150 -7.72 8.19 22.35
N ASN A 151 -6.64 8.74 21.78
CA ASN A 151 -6.67 10.06 21.13
C ASN A 151 -6.87 10.01 19.61
N VAL A 152 -7.30 8.86 19.09
CA VAL A 152 -7.47 8.64 17.66
C VAL A 152 -8.87 8.10 17.38
N GLN A 153 -9.53 8.69 16.41
CA GLN A 153 -10.77 8.14 15.85
C GLN A 153 -10.60 7.87 14.37
N VAL A 154 -11.04 6.70 13.91
CA VAL A 154 -10.92 6.25 12.54
C VAL A 154 -12.29 6.09 11.91
N LEU A 155 -12.48 6.68 10.74
CA LEU A 155 -13.65 6.47 9.90
C LEU A 155 -13.20 5.95 8.54
N VAL A 156 -13.68 4.75 8.19
CA VAL A 156 -13.41 4.10 6.93
C VAL A 156 -14.66 4.11 6.05
N PHE A 157 -14.56 4.70 4.87
CA PHE A 157 -15.57 4.57 3.82
C PHE A 157 -15.16 3.47 2.85
N TYR A 158 -16.08 2.56 2.56
CA TYR A 158 -15.89 1.48 1.59
C TYR A 158 -17.09 1.35 0.67
N PRO A 159 -16.93 0.93 -0.59
CA PRO A 159 -18.05 0.77 -1.50
C PRO A 159 -18.94 -0.39 -1.05
N ALA A 160 -20.25 -0.20 -1.13
CA ALA A 160 -21.24 -1.25 -0.81
C ALA A 160 -21.09 -2.48 -1.72
N GLN A 161 -20.51 -2.31 -2.90
CA GLN A 161 -20.28 -3.36 -3.90
C GLN A 161 -18.82 -3.36 -4.37
N GLY A 162 -18.33 -4.51 -4.84
CA GLY A 162 -17.00 -4.62 -5.46
C GLY A 162 -15.85 -4.92 -4.50
N ILE A 163 -16.12 -5.24 -3.22
CA ILE A 163 -15.11 -5.79 -2.30
C ILE A 163 -15.47 -7.25 -1.97
N SER A 164 -14.47 -8.08 -1.60
CA SER A 164 -14.72 -9.44 -1.18
C SER A 164 -15.45 -9.47 0.16
N GLU A 165 -16.25 -10.53 0.40
CA GLU A 165 -16.93 -10.71 1.68
C GLU A 165 -15.92 -10.83 2.84
N ILE A 166 -14.76 -11.45 2.60
CA ILE A 166 -13.68 -11.52 3.58
C ILE A 166 -13.20 -10.10 3.96
N GLN A 167 -12.90 -9.25 2.97
CA GLN A 167 -12.47 -7.88 3.21
C GLN A 167 -13.55 -7.05 3.90
N ARG A 168 -14.81 -7.21 3.50
CA ARG A 168 -15.95 -6.56 4.16
C ARG A 168 -16.01 -6.96 5.62
N ARG A 169 -15.97 -8.26 5.91
CA ARG A 169 -16.07 -8.77 7.28
C ARG A 169 -14.89 -8.34 8.17
N GLN A 170 -13.69 -8.22 7.61
CA GLN A 170 -12.56 -7.66 8.34
C GLN A 170 -12.82 -6.24 8.87
N MET A 171 -13.65 -5.45 8.19
CA MET A 171 -14.04 -4.10 8.63
C MET A 171 -15.26 -4.14 9.55
N VAL A 172 -16.35 -4.78 9.09
CA VAL A 172 -17.63 -4.69 9.81
C VAL A 172 -17.67 -5.49 11.13
N CYS A 173 -16.72 -6.37 11.35
CA CYS A 173 -16.58 -7.13 12.59
C CYS A 173 -15.52 -6.56 13.56
N GLN A 174 -14.87 -5.43 13.23
CA GLN A 174 -13.86 -4.80 14.10
C GLN A 174 -14.55 -4.07 15.27
N ALA A 175 -14.40 -4.57 16.48
CA ALA A 175 -15.20 -4.13 17.63
C ALA A 175 -14.58 -2.97 18.46
N ALA A 176 -13.38 -2.45 18.09
CA ALA A 176 -12.77 -1.37 18.85
C ALA A 176 -13.61 -0.09 18.78
N ALA A 177 -13.82 0.57 19.94
CA ALA A 177 -14.75 1.70 20.06
C ALA A 177 -14.34 2.95 19.26
N ASN A 178 -13.05 3.10 18.96
CA ASN A 178 -12.49 4.26 18.27
C ASN A 178 -12.40 4.09 16.74
N VAL A 179 -12.94 3.00 16.18
CA VAL A 179 -12.91 2.76 14.73
C VAL A 179 -14.33 2.50 14.22
N LYS A 180 -14.62 3.00 13.03
CA LYS A 180 -15.94 2.91 12.41
C LYS A 180 -15.80 2.65 10.91
N ALA A 181 -16.61 1.74 10.38
CA ALA A 181 -16.71 1.49 8.96
C ALA A 181 -18.11 1.81 8.45
N VAL A 182 -18.20 2.52 7.31
CA VAL A 182 -19.45 2.95 6.68
C VAL A 182 -19.42 2.56 5.21
N ALA A 183 -20.46 1.85 4.77
CA ALA A 183 -20.64 1.53 3.37
C ALA A 183 -21.17 2.76 2.62
N VAL A 184 -20.54 3.11 1.50
CA VAL A 184 -21.04 4.13 0.57
C VAL A 184 -21.83 3.43 -0.53
N ASP A 185 -23.06 3.85 -0.74
CA ASP A 185 -23.87 3.37 -1.86
C ASP A 185 -23.27 3.90 -3.17
N GLY A 186 -22.54 3.04 -3.86
CA GLY A 186 -21.75 3.38 -5.02
C GLY A 186 -20.48 2.52 -5.13
N ASN A 187 -19.54 2.98 -5.93
CA ASN A 187 -18.26 2.34 -6.18
C ASN A 187 -17.12 2.99 -5.35
N PHE A 188 -15.88 2.52 -5.60
CA PHE A 188 -14.70 3.05 -4.89
C PHE A 188 -14.43 4.55 -5.16
N ASP A 189 -14.74 5.04 -6.36
CA ASP A 189 -14.55 6.46 -6.69
C ASP A 189 -15.51 7.35 -5.88
N ASP A 190 -16.73 6.85 -5.57
CA ASP A 190 -17.67 7.54 -4.69
C ASP A 190 -17.16 7.61 -3.25
N ALA A 191 -16.60 6.53 -2.73
CA ALA A 191 -15.97 6.52 -1.41
C ALA A 191 -14.75 7.46 -1.34
N GLN A 192 -13.91 7.49 -2.39
CA GLN A 192 -12.80 8.45 -2.49
C GLN A 192 -13.27 9.89 -2.58
N ALA A 193 -14.33 10.15 -3.33
CA ALA A 193 -14.87 11.49 -3.46
C ALA A 193 -15.42 12.01 -2.14
N ALA A 194 -16.04 11.14 -1.32
CA ALA A 194 -16.48 11.47 0.04
C ALA A 194 -15.30 11.93 0.93
N VAL A 195 -14.19 11.18 0.91
CA VAL A 195 -12.98 11.55 1.64
C VAL A 195 -12.37 12.86 1.12
N LYS A 196 -12.27 13.03 -0.20
CA LYS A 196 -11.76 14.28 -0.78
C LYS A 196 -12.61 15.50 -0.43
N ALA A 197 -13.94 15.33 -0.41
CA ALA A 197 -14.86 16.38 0.01
C ALA A 197 -14.62 16.80 1.46
N ALA A 198 -14.33 15.86 2.36
CA ALA A 198 -14.00 16.15 3.75
C ALA A 198 -12.72 17.00 3.90
N PHE A 199 -11.67 16.66 3.15
CA PHE A 199 -10.42 17.45 3.17
C PHE A 199 -10.57 18.83 2.51
N ALA A 200 -11.51 18.99 1.60
CA ALA A 200 -11.80 20.25 0.92
C ALA A 200 -12.78 21.15 1.72
N ASP A 201 -13.48 20.59 2.71
CA ASP A 201 -14.45 21.34 3.53
C ASP A 201 -13.74 22.22 4.57
N ALA A 202 -13.55 23.49 4.22
CA ALA A 202 -12.91 24.47 5.09
C ALA A 202 -13.69 24.75 6.39
N ALA A 203 -15.03 24.57 6.39
CA ALA A 203 -15.85 24.73 7.58
C ALA A 203 -15.60 23.58 8.55
N LEU A 204 -15.64 22.32 8.07
CA LEU A 204 -15.27 21.15 8.86
C LEU A 204 -13.85 21.27 9.43
N GLY A 205 -12.88 21.70 8.61
CA GLY A 205 -11.50 21.92 9.05
C GLY A 205 -11.39 22.91 10.21
N LYS A 206 -12.13 24.04 10.17
CA LYS A 206 -12.17 25.02 11.25
C LYS A 206 -12.85 24.48 12.52
N GLU A 207 -13.95 23.76 12.37
CA GLU A 207 -14.68 23.14 13.48
C GLU A 207 -13.80 22.11 14.21
N LEU A 208 -13.13 21.24 13.48
CA LEU A 208 -12.20 20.25 14.02
C LEU A 208 -11.01 20.94 14.74
N ALA A 209 -10.41 21.95 14.10
CA ALA A 209 -9.29 22.69 14.69
C ALA A 209 -9.71 23.38 15.99
N ALA A 210 -10.89 24.01 16.05
CA ALA A 210 -11.45 24.62 17.27
C ALA A 210 -11.68 23.58 18.39
N ALA A 211 -11.98 22.34 18.02
CA ALA A 211 -12.09 21.21 18.94
C ALA A 211 -10.74 20.56 19.31
N GLY A 212 -9.61 21.07 18.81
CA GLY A 212 -8.27 20.49 19.02
C GLY A 212 -8.05 19.15 18.30
N ILE A 213 -8.75 18.95 17.20
CA ILE A 213 -8.69 17.72 16.39
C ILE A 213 -7.98 18.01 15.06
N SER A 214 -7.00 17.20 14.70
CA SER A 214 -6.32 17.25 13.41
C SER A 214 -6.88 16.18 12.47
N LEU A 215 -7.36 16.60 11.30
CA LEU A 215 -7.80 15.68 10.25
C LEU A 215 -6.60 15.15 9.49
N THR A 216 -6.51 13.85 9.32
CA THR A 216 -5.45 13.17 8.53
C THR A 216 -5.98 11.98 7.77
N SER A 217 -5.15 11.43 6.89
CA SER A 217 -5.47 10.23 6.11
C SER A 217 -4.46 9.12 6.34
N ALA A 218 -4.95 7.89 6.47
CA ALA A 218 -4.13 6.69 6.46
C ALA A 218 -4.02 6.05 5.05
N ASN A 219 -4.46 6.71 4.00
CA ASN A 219 -4.26 6.25 2.63
C ASN A 219 -2.79 6.29 2.21
N SER A 220 -2.45 5.66 1.09
CA SER A 220 -1.07 5.55 0.58
C SER A 220 -0.38 6.88 0.25
N ILE A 221 -1.15 7.97 0.15
CA ILE A 221 -0.62 9.34 -0.03
C ILE A 221 0.16 9.85 1.19
N ASN A 222 -0.13 9.35 2.38
CA ASN A 222 0.63 9.70 3.58
C ASN A 222 2.05 9.11 3.51
N MET A 223 3.08 9.93 3.75
CA MET A 223 4.49 9.51 3.70
C MET A 223 4.79 8.43 4.76
N GLY A 224 4.08 8.42 5.89
CA GLY A 224 4.17 7.38 6.91
C GLY A 224 3.70 6.00 6.45
N ARG A 225 2.99 5.93 5.30
CA ARG A 225 2.67 4.67 4.62
C ARG A 225 3.77 4.21 3.68
N LEU A 226 4.58 5.14 3.17
CA LEU A 226 5.64 4.85 2.21
C LEU A 226 6.96 4.44 2.89
N VAL A 227 7.42 5.25 3.85
CA VAL A 227 8.75 5.09 4.46
C VAL A 227 8.96 3.71 5.10
N PRO A 228 8.03 3.16 5.92
CA PRO A 228 8.24 1.83 6.52
C PRO A 228 8.35 0.70 5.49
N GLN A 229 7.81 0.90 4.28
CA GLN A 229 7.88 -0.10 3.22
C GLN A 229 9.29 -0.27 2.63
N MET A 230 10.16 0.70 2.78
CA MET A 230 11.56 0.54 2.36
C MET A 230 12.27 -0.54 3.16
N ALA A 231 11.91 -0.69 4.45
CA ALA A 231 12.59 -1.59 5.37
C ALA A 231 12.51 -3.06 4.93
N TYR A 232 11.37 -3.51 4.41
CA TYR A 232 11.27 -4.91 3.99
C TYR A 232 12.10 -5.22 2.73
N TRP A 233 12.36 -4.25 1.86
CA TRP A 233 13.25 -4.46 0.71
C TRP A 233 14.72 -4.59 1.14
N LEU A 234 15.18 -3.71 2.07
CA LEU A 234 16.52 -3.83 2.64
C LEU A 234 16.69 -5.14 3.42
N HIS A 235 15.69 -5.51 4.22
CA HIS A 235 15.70 -6.75 5.00
C HIS A 235 15.74 -8.00 4.10
N ALA A 236 14.90 -8.03 3.04
CA ALA A 236 14.89 -9.12 2.06
C ALA A 236 16.24 -9.30 1.38
N TYR A 237 16.89 -8.19 0.99
CA TYR A 237 18.24 -8.23 0.45
C TYR A 237 19.24 -8.79 1.46
N GLY A 238 19.18 -8.33 2.72
CA GLY A 238 20.00 -8.84 3.80
C GLY A 238 19.83 -10.34 4.03
N ALA A 239 18.60 -10.85 3.90
CA ALA A 239 18.30 -12.28 3.99
C ALA A 239 18.94 -13.08 2.83
N LEU A 240 18.93 -12.58 1.60
CA LEU A 240 19.62 -13.22 0.48
C LEU A 240 21.13 -13.28 0.69
N VAL A 241 21.73 -12.23 1.25
CA VAL A 241 23.16 -12.22 1.62
C VAL A 241 23.45 -13.23 2.72
N ALA A 242 22.62 -13.25 3.78
CA ALA A 242 22.79 -14.16 4.91
C ALA A 242 22.64 -15.64 4.52
N GLN A 243 21.78 -15.95 3.54
CA GLN A 243 21.60 -17.28 2.98
C GLN A 243 22.73 -17.69 2.00
N GLY A 244 23.64 -16.78 1.65
CA GLY A 244 24.68 -17.03 0.67
C GLY A 244 24.19 -17.08 -0.79
N THR A 245 22.96 -16.64 -1.05
CA THR A 245 22.39 -16.56 -2.41
C THR A 245 23.12 -15.52 -3.26
N ILE A 246 23.50 -14.40 -2.65
CA ILE A 246 24.28 -13.32 -3.24
C ILE A 246 25.39 -12.87 -2.30
N ARG A 247 26.39 -12.17 -2.84
CA ARG A 247 27.36 -11.41 -2.05
C ARG A 247 26.82 -10.01 -1.76
N CYS A 248 27.27 -9.43 -0.65
CA CYS A 248 26.94 -8.04 -0.32
C CYS A 248 27.41 -7.09 -1.44
N GLY A 249 26.50 -6.37 -2.06
CA GLY A 249 26.76 -5.50 -3.22
C GLY A 249 26.30 -6.08 -4.57
N ASP A 250 26.04 -7.39 -4.66
CA ASP A 250 25.48 -7.99 -5.89
C ASP A 250 24.07 -7.45 -6.16
N PRO A 251 23.69 -7.28 -7.43
CA PRO A 251 22.39 -6.71 -7.78
C PRO A 251 21.25 -7.73 -7.63
N VAL A 252 20.04 -7.20 -7.41
CA VAL A 252 18.78 -7.95 -7.47
C VAL A 252 17.79 -7.25 -8.41
N ASP A 253 16.86 -8.01 -8.97
CA ASP A 253 15.68 -7.46 -9.63
C ASP A 253 14.48 -7.51 -8.67
N ILE A 254 13.59 -6.53 -8.78
CA ILE A 254 12.38 -6.45 -7.95
C ILE A 254 11.16 -6.36 -8.85
N VAL A 255 10.15 -7.21 -8.58
CA VAL A 255 8.85 -7.22 -9.26
C VAL A 255 7.75 -6.91 -8.26
N VAL A 256 6.91 -5.92 -8.59
CA VAL A 256 5.85 -5.47 -7.69
C VAL A 256 4.51 -5.47 -8.41
N PRO A 257 3.51 -6.21 -7.87
CA PRO A 257 2.13 -6.05 -8.32
C PRO A 257 1.66 -4.64 -7.92
N THR A 258 1.34 -3.81 -8.92
CA THR A 258 1.28 -2.38 -8.74
C THR A 258 -0.10 -1.81 -9.03
N GLY A 259 -0.70 -1.13 -8.04
CA GLY A 259 -1.86 -0.25 -8.18
C GLY A 259 -1.45 1.20 -7.88
N ASN A 260 -1.59 1.66 -6.63
CA ASN A 260 -1.30 3.03 -6.20
C ASN A 260 0.20 3.39 -6.13
N PHE A 261 1.08 2.58 -6.69
CA PHE A 261 2.53 2.80 -6.83
C PHE A 261 3.33 2.88 -5.51
N GLY A 262 2.71 2.76 -4.35
CA GLY A 262 3.37 2.95 -3.05
C GLY A 262 4.50 1.95 -2.80
N ASN A 263 4.24 0.66 -3.01
CA ASN A 263 5.22 -0.41 -2.81
C ASN A 263 6.39 -0.30 -3.80
N LEU A 264 6.11 -0.06 -5.09
CA LEU A 264 7.14 0.10 -6.11
C LEU A 264 7.98 1.37 -5.87
N LEU A 265 7.36 2.47 -5.42
CA LEU A 265 8.08 3.69 -5.01
C LEU A 265 8.96 3.45 -3.78
N ALA A 266 8.52 2.62 -2.83
CA ALA A 266 9.34 2.24 -1.69
C ALA A 266 10.59 1.45 -2.13
N ALA A 267 10.47 0.56 -3.12
CA ALA A 267 11.62 -0.11 -3.72
C ALA A 267 12.55 0.88 -4.44
N TRP A 268 11.99 1.86 -5.16
CA TRP A 268 12.76 2.92 -5.79
C TRP A 268 13.51 3.78 -4.75
N TRP A 269 12.86 4.16 -3.65
CA TRP A 269 13.51 4.91 -2.58
C TRP A 269 14.57 4.07 -1.84
N ALA A 270 14.33 2.77 -1.67
CA ALA A 270 15.34 1.84 -1.13
C ALA A 270 16.58 1.78 -2.04
N ARG A 271 16.40 1.77 -3.38
CA ARG A 271 17.49 1.87 -4.35
C ARG A 271 18.28 3.17 -4.17
N ARG A 272 17.58 4.30 -4.02
CA ARG A 272 18.24 5.60 -3.76
C ARG A 272 18.97 5.63 -2.43
N LEU A 273 18.48 4.89 -1.43
CA LEU A 273 19.14 4.72 -0.13
C LEU A 273 20.35 3.78 -0.20
N GLY A 274 20.58 3.11 -1.34
CA GLY A 274 21.78 2.29 -1.59
C GLY A 274 21.51 0.81 -1.80
N LEU A 275 20.25 0.36 -1.84
CA LEU A 275 19.92 -1.03 -2.18
C LEU A 275 20.33 -1.33 -3.63
N PRO A 276 21.15 -2.37 -3.90
CA PRO A 276 21.62 -2.68 -5.23
C PRO A 276 20.52 -3.29 -6.10
N ILE A 277 19.58 -2.47 -6.57
CA ILE A 277 18.52 -2.89 -7.48
C ILE A 277 18.95 -2.60 -8.92
N ARG A 278 19.03 -3.65 -9.73
CA ARG A 278 19.31 -3.52 -11.15
C ARG A 278 18.07 -3.03 -11.89
N ARG A 279 16.93 -3.69 -11.72
CA ARG A 279 15.69 -3.46 -12.45
C ARG A 279 14.48 -3.50 -11.51
N LEU A 280 13.57 -2.54 -11.70
CA LEU A 280 12.26 -2.49 -11.06
C LEU A 280 11.17 -2.81 -12.07
N VAL A 281 10.35 -3.83 -11.83
CA VAL A 281 9.29 -4.26 -12.73
C VAL A 281 7.94 -3.89 -12.15
N CYS A 282 7.21 -3.02 -12.85
CA CYS A 282 5.83 -2.68 -12.59
C CYS A 282 4.92 -3.73 -13.23
N ALA A 283 4.30 -4.57 -12.42
CA ALA A 283 3.33 -5.55 -12.89
C ALA A 283 1.90 -5.05 -12.66
N ALA A 284 1.09 -4.99 -13.71
CA ALA A 284 -0.31 -4.57 -13.67
C ALA A 284 -1.26 -5.70 -14.10
N ASN A 285 -2.52 -5.59 -13.72
CA ASN A 285 -3.59 -6.39 -14.30
C ASN A 285 -4.13 -5.72 -15.58
N GLU A 286 -5.35 -6.04 -16.00
CA GLU A 286 -5.97 -5.45 -17.20
C GLU A 286 -6.23 -3.95 -17.10
N ASN A 287 -6.13 -3.36 -15.90
CA ASN A 287 -6.10 -1.90 -15.71
C ASN A 287 -4.65 -1.41 -15.84
N ASP A 288 -4.09 -1.49 -17.03
CA ASP A 288 -2.67 -1.38 -17.34
C ASP A 288 -2.19 0.06 -17.61
N VAL A 289 -2.86 1.07 -17.06
CA VAL A 289 -2.52 2.49 -17.25
C VAL A 289 -1.04 2.80 -16.96
N LEU A 290 -0.48 2.16 -15.93
CA LEU A 290 0.93 2.33 -15.56
C LEU A 290 1.89 1.71 -16.58
N VAL A 291 1.51 0.57 -17.15
CA VAL A 291 2.32 -0.13 -18.16
C VAL A 291 2.41 0.71 -19.43
N GLU A 292 1.27 1.23 -19.89
CA GLU A 292 1.24 2.11 -21.05
C GLU A 292 2.00 3.41 -20.79
N PHE A 293 1.82 4.01 -19.61
CA PHE A 293 2.57 5.19 -19.21
C PHE A 293 4.08 4.96 -19.24
N LEU A 294 4.59 3.90 -18.63
CA LEU A 294 6.03 3.58 -18.61
C LEU A 294 6.58 3.25 -20.01
N ARG A 295 5.72 2.78 -20.92
CA ARG A 295 6.09 2.51 -22.31
C ARG A 295 6.09 3.76 -23.20
N THR A 296 5.14 4.68 -23.00
CA THR A 296 4.86 5.77 -23.94
C THR A 296 5.11 7.18 -23.39
N GLY A 297 5.20 7.35 -22.07
CA GLY A 297 5.21 8.64 -21.40
C GLY A 297 3.84 9.32 -21.33
N VAL A 298 2.80 8.69 -21.85
CA VAL A 298 1.43 9.20 -21.83
C VAL A 298 0.64 8.49 -20.72
N TYR A 299 0.18 9.25 -19.74
CA TYR A 299 -0.75 8.75 -18.72
C TYR A 299 -2.18 9.14 -19.12
N ASP A 300 -3.02 8.16 -19.43
CA ASP A 300 -4.39 8.38 -19.88
C ASP A 300 -5.38 7.57 -19.04
N ARG A 301 -6.21 8.28 -18.22
CA ARG A 301 -7.26 7.65 -17.41
C ARG A 301 -8.59 7.50 -18.15
N ARG A 302 -8.71 7.99 -19.38
CA ARG A 302 -9.93 7.95 -20.22
C ARG A 302 -10.09 6.59 -20.87
N ARG A 303 -10.04 5.53 -20.08
CA ARG A 303 -10.20 4.15 -20.49
C ARG A 303 -11.28 3.47 -19.67
N GLN A 304 -11.80 2.36 -20.16
CA GLN A 304 -12.76 1.58 -19.41
C GLN A 304 -12.12 0.98 -18.17
N PHE A 305 -12.73 1.22 -17.00
CA PHE A 305 -12.38 0.52 -15.77
C PHE A 305 -12.82 -0.95 -15.86
N ARG A 306 -11.95 -1.87 -15.49
CA ARG A 306 -12.20 -3.30 -15.49
C ARG A 306 -12.18 -3.83 -14.06
N VAL A 307 -13.22 -4.55 -13.68
CA VAL A 307 -13.23 -5.31 -12.42
C VAL A 307 -12.51 -6.63 -12.68
N THR A 308 -11.43 -6.90 -11.94
CA THR A 308 -10.59 -8.06 -12.17
C THR A 308 -10.57 -9.01 -10.98
N ASN A 309 -9.86 -10.13 -11.12
CA ASN A 309 -9.60 -11.08 -10.04
C ASN A 309 -8.48 -10.64 -9.09
N SER A 310 -7.83 -9.49 -9.34
CA SER A 310 -6.81 -8.86 -8.47
C SER A 310 -7.22 -7.43 -8.06
N PRO A 311 -8.30 -7.26 -7.27
CA PRO A 311 -9.03 -6.00 -7.11
C PRO A 311 -8.20 -4.87 -6.46
N SER A 312 -7.16 -5.16 -5.69
CA SER A 312 -6.31 -4.11 -5.09
C SER A 312 -5.46 -3.35 -6.13
N MET A 313 -5.42 -3.84 -7.38
CA MET A 313 -4.75 -3.23 -8.52
C MET A 313 -5.74 -2.57 -9.50
N ASP A 314 -7.05 -2.68 -9.26
CA ASP A 314 -8.08 -2.08 -10.10
C ASP A 314 -8.12 -0.56 -9.87
N ILE A 315 -7.31 0.17 -10.62
CA ILE A 315 -7.18 1.62 -10.53
C ILE A 315 -7.04 2.25 -11.92
N LEU A 316 -7.52 3.47 -12.07
CA LEU A 316 -7.25 4.33 -13.23
C LEU A 316 -6.35 5.53 -12.86
N VAL A 317 -6.23 5.85 -11.56
CA VAL A 317 -5.34 6.91 -11.08
C VAL A 317 -4.41 6.35 -10.00
N SER A 318 -3.11 6.33 -10.29
CA SER A 318 -2.07 5.83 -9.39
C SER A 318 -1.47 6.97 -8.58
N SER A 319 -1.83 7.06 -7.30
CA SER A 319 -1.58 8.26 -6.49
C SER A 319 -0.09 8.54 -6.23
N ASN A 320 0.73 7.52 -5.92
CA ASN A 320 2.14 7.75 -5.57
C ASN A 320 3.06 7.91 -6.79
N LEU A 321 2.54 7.72 -8.00
CA LEU A 321 3.30 8.02 -9.21
C LEU A 321 3.74 9.49 -9.24
N GLU A 322 2.95 10.40 -8.67
CA GLU A 322 3.28 11.82 -8.58
C GLU A 322 4.63 12.08 -7.89
N ARG A 323 4.99 11.30 -6.85
CA ARG A 323 6.30 11.39 -6.20
C ARG A 323 7.44 10.99 -7.12
N LEU A 324 7.25 9.92 -7.88
CA LEU A 324 8.24 9.50 -8.88
C LEU A 324 8.38 10.54 -9.98
N LEU A 325 7.27 11.11 -10.46
CA LEU A 325 7.28 12.17 -11.48
C LEU A 325 8.06 13.40 -11.02
N TYR A 326 7.91 13.80 -9.76
CA TYR A 326 8.69 14.90 -9.19
C TYR A 326 10.20 14.64 -9.29
N GLU A 327 10.65 13.44 -8.96
CA GLU A 327 12.06 13.06 -9.07
C GLU A 327 12.52 12.99 -10.54
N MET A 328 11.70 12.40 -11.41
CA MET A 328 12.01 12.28 -12.84
C MET A 328 11.98 13.64 -13.56
N ALA A 329 11.27 14.62 -13.03
CA ALA A 329 11.28 16.02 -13.44
C ALA A 329 12.47 16.81 -12.85
N ALA A 330 13.46 16.12 -12.25
CA ALA A 330 14.62 16.76 -11.58
C ALA A 330 14.21 17.74 -10.47
N GLY A 331 13.08 17.48 -9.79
CA GLY A 331 12.58 18.31 -8.71
C GLY A 331 11.80 19.56 -9.16
N ASP A 332 11.38 19.63 -10.41
CA ASP A 332 10.57 20.75 -10.90
C ASP A 332 9.09 20.59 -10.51
N PRO A 333 8.59 21.36 -9.52
CA PRO A 333 7.22 21.26 -9.07
C PRO A 333 6.21 21.86 -10.06
N GLY A 334 6.66 22.77 -10.93
CA GLY A 334 5.83 23.41 -11.96
C GLY A 334 5.40 22.40 -13.03
N LEU A 335 6.33 21.54 -13.47
CA LEU A 335 6.02 20.44 -14.39
C LEU A 335 5.01 19.48 -13.77
N VAL A 336 5.22 19.07 -12.51
CA VAL A 336 4.30 18.15 -11.82
C VAL A 336 2.92 18.75 -11.65
N ALA A 337 2.84 20.01 -11.19
CA ALA A 337 1.57 20.72 -11.07
C ALA A 337 0.85 20.84 -12.42
N GLY A 338 1.58 21.05 -13.50
CA GLY A 338 1.06 21.09 -14.86
C GLY A 338 0.44 19.74 -15.28
N TRP A 339 1.17 18.63 -15.10
CA TRP A 339 0.68 17.28 -15.43
C TRP A 339 -0.54 16.88 -14.59
N MET A 340 -0.53 17.18 -13.28
CA MET A 340 -1.68 16.88 -12.41
C MET A 340 -2.90 17.74 -12.79
N GLY A 341 -2.69 18.99 -13.20
CA GLY A 341 -3.75 19.85 -13.73
C GLY A 341 -4.34 19.32 -15.04
N GLN A 342 -3.50 18.86 -15.98
CA GLN A 342 -3.95 18.20 -17.22
C GLN A 342 -4.73 16.91 -16.92
N LEU A 343 -4.22 16.07 -16.01
CA LEU A 343 -4.93 14.85 -15.60
C LEU A 343 -6.31 15.14 -15.04
N GLN A 344 -6.42 16.21 -14.26
CA GLN A 344 -7.71 16.61 -13.67
C GLN A 344 -8.67 17.16 -14.73
N LYS A 345 -8.20 18.02 -15.61
CA LYS A 345 -9.00 18.74 -16.62
C LYS A 345 -9.29 17.86 -17.84
N ASP A 346 -8.24 17.27 -18.42
CA ASP A 346 -8.28 16.63 -19.73
C ASP A 346 -8.31 15.09 -19.64
N GLY A 347 -8.03 14.53 -18.45
CA GLY A 347 -7.99 13.09 -18.19
C GLY A 347 -6.68 12.43 -18.61
N TYR A 348 -5.70 13.15 -19.12
CA TYR A 348 -4.39 12.64 -19.54
C TYR A 348 -3.29 13.69 -19.43
N TYR A 349 -2.05 13.24 -19.46
CA TYR A 349 -0.85 14.08 -19.62
C TYR A 349 0.24 13.30 -20.36
N ASN A 350 1.23 14.04 -20.90
CA ASN A 350 2.45 13.49 -21.50
C ASN A 350 3.67 14.11 -20.82
N VAL A 351 4.60 13.27 -20.33
CA VAL A 351 5.80 13.73 -19.62
C VAL A 351 6.95 14.13 -20.56
N GLY A 352 6.82 13.83 -21.85
CA GLY A 352 7.85 14.12 -22.85
C GLY A 352 9.02 13.12 -22.85
N GLY A 353 9.80 13.12 -23.93
CA GLY A 353 10.82 12.13 -24.19
C GLY A 353 11.96 12.07 -23.16
N ALA A 354 12.38 13.23 -22.63
CA ALA A 354 13.47 13.28 -21.65
C ALA A 354 13.11 12.61 -20.30
N VAL A 355 11.87 12.78 -19.83
CA VAL A 355 11.39 12.13 -18.61
C VAL A 355 11.12 10.65 -18.87
N LEU A 356 10.54 10.32 -20.03
CA LEU A 356 10.32 8.93 -20.42
C LEU A 356 11.62 8.14 -20.47
N ALA A 357 12.69 8.68 -21.07
CA ALA A 357 13.98 8.01 -21.12
C ALA A 357 14.51 7.68 -19.70
N ARG A 358 14.42 8.64 -18.77
CA ARG A 358 14.81 8.42 -17.36
C ARG A 358 13.99 7.33 -16.66
N LEU A 359 12.69 7.26 -16.97
CA LEU A 359 11.82 6.19 -16.45
C LEU A 359 12.25 4.84 -17.01
N GLN A 360 12.45 4.73 -18.32
CA GLN A 360 12.79 3.49 -19.00
C GLN A 360 14.18 2.92 -18.66
N GLU A 361 15.11 3.76 -18.25
CA GLU A 361 16.40 3.30 -17.70
C GLU A 361 16.25 2.51 -16.38
N ARG A 362 15.16 2.68 -15.65
CA ARG A 362 15.01 2.19 -14.27
C ARG A 362 13.86 1.23 -14.09
N PHE A 363 12.82 1.37 -14.89
CA PHE A 363 11.58 0.62 -14.78
C PHE A 363 11.30 -0.18 -16.04
N ALA A 364 10.97 -1.45 -15.84
CA ALA A 364 10.28 -2.26 -16.83
C ALA A 364 8.81 -2.40 -16.41
N ALA A 365 7.93 -2.77 -17.34
CA ALA A 365 6.53 -2.95 -17.04
C ALA A 365 5.89 -4.06 -17.89
N GLY A 366 4.83 -4.64 -17.38
CA GLY A 366 4.01 -5.61 -18.07
C GLY A 366 2.67 -5.82 -17.40
N SER A 367 1.71 -6.37 -18.14
CA SER A 367 0.37 -6.68 -17.60
C SER A 367 -0.01 -8.13 -17.84
N ALA A 368 -0.87 -8.66 -16.96
CA ALA A 368 -1.46 -9.99 -17.09
C ALA A 368 -2.99 -9.88 -17.18
N SER A 369 -3.59 -10.65 -18.09
CA SER A 369 -5.04 -10.80 -18.14
C SER A 369 -5.57 -11.69 -17.01
N MET A 370 -6.89 -11.66 -16.76
CA MET A 370 -7.49 -12.57 -15.76
C MET A 370 -7.20 -14.06 -16.07
N PRO A 371 -7.33 -14.57 -17.30
CA PRO A 371 -6.95 -15.96 -17.61
C PRO A 371 -5.47 -16.26 -17.39
N ALA A 372 -4.57 -15.32 -17.74
CA ALA A 372 -3.14 -15.47 -17.49
C ALA A 372 -2.83 -15.53 -15.98
N THR A 373 -3.50 -14.69 -15.20
CA THR A 373 -3.39 -14.68 -13.72
C THR A 373 -3.85 -16.00 -13.11
N GLU A 374 -5.00 -16.55 -13.55
CA GLU A 374 -5.51 -17.84 -13.07
C GLU A 374 -4.58 -19.00 -13.47
N SER A 375 -4.06 -18.99 -14.70
CA SER A 375 -3.08 -19.96 -15.15
C SER A 375 -1.77 -19.89 -14.35
N ALA A 376 -1.29 -18.68 -14.04
CA ALA A 376 -0.10 -18.47 -13.23
C ALA A 376 -0.28 -18.97 -11.78
N THR A 377 -1.43 -18.70 -11.18
CA THR A 377 -1.80 -19.21 -9.85
C THR A 377 -1.79 -20.76 -9.84
N ALA A 378 -2.42 -21.38 -10.86
CA ALA A 378 -2.45 -22.82 -10.99
C ALA A 378 -1.05 -23.44 -11.18
N ALA A 379 -0.21 -22.80 -12.01
CA ALA A 379 1.16 -23.26 -12.26
C ALA A 379 2.03 -23.18 -10.99
N LEU A 380 2.01 -22.05 -10.28
CA LEU A 380 2.75 -21.90 -9.02
C LEU A 380 2.38 -22.96 -7.99
N TRP A 381 1.09 -23.27 -7.87
CA TRP A 381 0.65 -24.32 -6.95
C TRP A 381 1.06 -25.72 -7.42
N ARG A 382 0.74 -26.09 -8.67
CA ARG A 382 0.93 -27.47 -9.15
C ARG A 382 2.39 -27.83 -9.36
N GLU A 383 3.21 -26.89 -9.83
CA GLU A 383 4.60 -27.14 -10.19
C GLU A 383 5.57 -26.86 -9.04
N HIS A 384 5.20 -25.92 -8.14
CA HIS A 384 6.11 -25.42 -7.11
C HIS A 384 5.56 -25.51 -5.69
N GLY A 385 4.31 -25.95 -5.49
CA GLY A 385 3.66 -26.03 -4.17
C GLY A 385 3.45 -24.66 -3.51
N TYR A 386 3.54 -23.55 -4.26
CA TYR A 386 3.39 -22.21 -3.73
C TYR A 386 2.01 -21.63 -4.07
N LEU A 387 1.23 -21.37 -3.02
CA LEU A 387 -0.12 -20.81 -3.14
C LEU A 387 -0.04 -19.28 -3.17
N ALA A 388 0.05 -18.69 -4.36
CA ALA A 388 0.11 -17.25 -4.55
C ALA A 388 -1.29 -16.64 -4.67
N ASP A 389 -1.52 -15.49 -4.03
CA ASP A 389 -2.72 -14.69 -4.29
C ASP A 389 -2.73 -14.12 -5.73
N PRO A 390 -3.91 -13.68 -6.25
CA PRO A 390 -3.99 -13.23 -7.63
C PRO A 390 -3.08 -12.05 -7.98
N HIS A 391 -2.80 -11.14 -7.05
CA HIS A 391 -1.89 -10.01 -7.30
C HIS A 391 -0.45 -10.50 -7.45
N THR A 392 -0.01 -11.39 -6.58
CA THR A 392 1.30 -12.04 -6.65
C THR A 392 1.45 -12.85 -7.93
N ALA A 393 0.39 -13.56 -8.35
CA ALA A 393 0.38 -14.31 -9.61
C ALA A 393 0.53 -13.41 -10.83
N VAL A 394 -0.09 -12.21 -10.86
CA VAL A 394 0.16 -11.19 -11.90
C VAL A 394 1.64 -10.83 -11.96
N ALA A 395 2.27 -10.56 -10.82
CA ALA A 395 3.68 -10.19 -10.79
C ALA A 395 4.59 -11.30 -11.30
N TRP A 396 4.35 -12.54 -10.89
CA TRP A 396 5.12 -13.69 -11.34
C TRP A 396 4.93 -13.97 -12.85
N ASP A 397 3.70 -13.86 -13.39
CA ASP A 397 3.45 -14.04 -14.82
C ASP A 397 4.15 -12.98 -15.67
N VAL A 398 4.10 -11.72 -15.24
CA VAL A 398 4.81 -10.61 -15.91
C VAL A 398 6.32 -10.85 -15.91
N TRP A 399 6.90 -11.23 -14.75
CA TRP A 399 8.32 -11.56 -14.67
C TRP A 399 8.69 -12.74 -15.58
N ARG A 400 7.97 -13.86 -15.49
CA ARG A 400 8.25 -15.08 -16.26
C ARG A 400 8.33 -14.84 -17.75
N ARG A 401 7.47 -13.94 -18.28
CA ARG A 401 7.48 -13.57 -19.71
C ARG A 401 8.62 -12.63 -20.10
N GLN A 402 9.27 -11.98 -19.14
CA GLN A 402 10.35 -11.02 -19.35
C GLN A 402 11.70 -11.47 -18.75
N ALA A 403 11.73 -12.68 -18.16
CA ALA A 403 12.90 -13.17 -17.46
C ALA A 403 14.11 -13.31 -18.42
N ALA A 404 15.20 -12.66 -18.07
CA ALA A 404 16.51 -13.00 -18.60
C ALA A 404 17.11 -14.06 -17.68
N ASN A 405 17.49 -15.23 -18.21
CA ASN A 405 18.17 -16.28 -17.45
C ASN A 405 19.65 -15.91 -17.24
N ASP A 406 19.91 -14.80 -16.56
CA ASP A 406 21.25 -14.24 -16.36
C ASP A 406 21.77 -14.42 -14.92
N GLY A 407 21.08 -15.19 -14.09
CA GLY A 407 21.48 -15.54 -12.73
C GLY A 407 21.27 -14.44 -11.68
N VAL A 408 20.71 -13.30 -12.04
CA VAL A 408 20.38 -12.25 -11.06
C VAL A 408 19.13 -12.64 -10.28
N PRO A 409 19.19 -12.74 -8.92
CA PRO A 409 18.04 -13.10 -8.12
C PRO A 409 16.90 -12.07 -8.23
N VAL A 410 15.68 -12.59 -8.20
CA VAL A 410 14.45 -11.80 -8.33
C VAL A 410 13.63 -11.88 -7.07
N LEU A 411 13.32 -10.72 -6.51
CA LEU A 411 12.39 -10.54 -5.39
C LEU A 411 11.01 -10.17 -5.94
N VAL A 412 10.00 -10.95 -5.63
CA VAL A 412 8.59 -10.67 -5.98
C VAL A 412 7.83 -10.32 -4.71
N ALA A 413 7.18 -9.15 -4.67
CA ALA A 413 6.31 -8.79 -3.55
C ALA A 413 5.06 -9.67 -3.53
N ALA A 414 4.91 -10.54 -2.54
CA ALA A 414 3.68 -11.26 -2.25
C ALA A 414 2.83 -10.41 -1.29
N THR A 415 1.81 -9.76 -1.85
CA THR A 415 1.17 -8.60 -1.22
C THR A 415 -0.07 -8.91 -0.39
N ALA A 416 -0.68 -10.08 -0.56
CA ALA A 416 -1.86 -10.49 0.18
C ALA A 416 -1.87 -12.02 0.38
N SER A 417 -2.58 -12.45 1.43
CA SER A 417 -2.86 -13.88 1.63
C SER A 417 -3.83 -14.39 0.55
N PRO A 418 -3.58 -15.57 -0.05
CA PRO A 418 -4.50 -16.19 -1.00
C PRO A 418 -5.89 -16.42 -0.41
N TRP A 419 -5.98 -16.58 0.89
CA TRP A 419 -7.22 -16.80 1.65
C TRP A 419 -8.17 -15.61 1.67
N LYS A 420 -7.74 -14.44 1.19
CA LYS A 420 -8.60 -13.26 1.00
C LYS A 420 -9.43 -13.32 -0.28
N PHE A 421 -9.07 -14.21 -1.20
CA PHE A 421 -9.67 -14.32 -2.53
C PHE A 421 -10.06 -15.78 -2.86
N PRO A 422 -10.73 -16.50 -1.94
CA PRO A 422 -10.89 -17.94 -2.03
C PRO A 422 -11.67 -18.39 -3.27
N ALA A 423 -12.67 -17.62 -3.71
CA ALA A 423 -13.42 -17.91 -4.93
C ALA A 423 -12.52 -17.86 -6.19
N THR A 424 -11.61 -16.88 -6.28
CA THR A 424 -10.64 -16.80 -7.38
C THR A 424 -9.62 -17.93 -7.30
N MET A 425 -9.14 -18.25 -6.10
CA MET A 425 -8.21 -19.37 -5.89
C MET A 425 -8.82 -20.69 -6.31
N CYS A 426 -10.07 -20.96 -5.91
CA CYS A 426 -10.77 -22.17 -6.33
C CYS A 426 -10.92 -22.27 -7.85
N ARG A 427 -11.34 -21.18 -8.52
CA ARG A 427 -11.40 -21.17 -10.00
C ARG A 427 -10.06 -21.49 -10.63
N SER A 428 -9.00 -20.83 -10.16
CA SER A 428 -7.64 -21.04 -10.69
C SER A 428 -7.18 -22.49 -10.54
N LEU A 429 -7.52 -23.15 -9.44
CA LEU A 429 -7.11 -24.53 -9.16
C LEU A 429 -8.07 -25.59 -9.70
N GLY A 430 -9.22 -25.19 -10.28
CA GLY A 430 -10.26 -26.10 -10.74
C GLY A 430 -11.02 -26.78 -9.60
N ILE A 431 -11.10 -26.14 -8.42
CA ILE A 431 -11.82 -26.62 -7.25
C ILE A 431 -13.28 -26.18 -7.40
N PRO A 432 -14.27 -27.11 -7.31
CA PRO A 432 -15.65 -26.73 -7.30
C PRO A 432 -15.98 -25.82 -6.11
N CYS A 433 -16.46 -24.60 -6.38
CA CYS A 433 -16.88 -23.66 -5.36
C CYS A 433 -18.39 -23.44 -5.47
N ALA A 434 -19.13 -24.03 -4.54
CA ALA A 434 -20.55 -23.73 -4.35
C ALA A 434 -20.71 -22.98 -3.02
N GLY A 435 -21.54 -21.94 -3.02
CA GLY A 435 -21.83 -21.17 -1.83
C GLY A 435 -21.08 -19.84 -1.72
N ASP A 436 -20.83 -19.40 -0.49
CA ASP A 436 -20.17 -18.15 -0.19
C ASP A 436 -18.62 -18.27 -0.16
N GLU A 437 -17.93 -17.16 0.06
CA GLU A 437 -16.46 -17.13 0.13
C GLU A 437 -15.89 -17.98 1.28
N PHE A 438 -16.61 -18.23 2.37
CA PHE A 438 -16.15 -19.09 3.46
C PHE A 438 -16.28 -20.57 3.10
N ALA A 439 -17.29 -20.96 2.33
CA ALA A 439 -17.40 -22.29 1.76
C ALA A 439 -16.27 -22.53 0.75
N ALA A 440 -15.96 -21.54 -0.11
CA ALA A 440 -14.82 -21.59 -1.00
C ALA A 440 -13.48 -21.71 -0.25
N MET A 441 -13.32 -20.99 0.88
CA MET A 441 -12.14 -21.10 1.75
C MET A 441 -12.00 -22.53 2.31
N ALA A 442 -13.08 -23.14 2.78
CA ALA A 442 -13.05 -24.52 3.26
C ALA A 442 -12.69 -25.53 2.15
N GLY A 443 -13.23 -25.35 0.94
CA GLY A 443 -12.89 -26.16 -0.23
C GLY A 443 -11.41 -26.04 -0.61
N LEU A 444 -10.89 -24.82 -0.59
CA LEU A 444 -9.46 -24.54 -0.85
C LEU A 444 -8.58 -25.25 0.21
N ALA A 445 -8.95 -25.15 1.50
CA ALA A 445 -8.22 -25.80 2.59
C ALA A 445 -8.18 -27.32 2.43
N ALA A 446 -9.29 -27.92 2.04
CA ALA A 446 -9.39 -29.37 1.86
C ALA A 446 -8.46 -29.89 0.74
N VAL A 447 -8.24 -29.10 -0.31
CA VAL A 447 -7.38 -29.49 -1.45
C VAL A 447 -5.91 -29.18 -1.20
N THR A 448 -5.62 -28.03 -0.58
CA THR A 448 -4.23 -27.56 -0.37
C THR A 448 -3.58 -28.11 0.88
N GLY A 449 -4.36 -28.56 1.87
CA GLY A 449 -3.87 -28.93 3.20
C GLY A 449 -3.38 -27.74 4.01
N GLN A 450 -3.66 -26.52 3.58
CA GLN A 450 -3.31 -25.26 4.24
C GLN A 450 -4.59 -24.55 4.70
N ASP A 451 -4.46 -23.60 5.63
CA ASP A 451 -5.60 -22.78 6.09
C ASP A 451 -5.13 -21.40 6.60
N ASP A 452 -6.08 -20.48 6.80
CA ASP A 452 -5.87 -19.24 7.54
C ASP A 452 -6.93 -19.11 8.65
N PRO A 453 -6.63 -19.57 9.86
CA PRO A 453 -7.59 -19.57 10.97
C PRO A 453 -8.00 -18.16 11.40
N VAL A 454 -7.19 -17.12 11.10
CA VAL A 454 -7.51 -15.72 11.40
C VAL A 454 -8.65 -15.23 10.51
N LEU A 455 -8.59 -15.54 9.23
CA LEU A 455 -9.67 -15.19 8.29
C LEU A 455 -10.89 -16.08 8.44
N ALA A 456 -10.71 -17.37 8.70
CA ALA A 456 -11.81 -18.32 8.90
C ALA A 456 -12.73 -17.93 10.08
N ARG A 457 -12.18 -17.36 11.16
CA ARG A 457 -12.95 -16.88 12.31
C ARG A 457 -13.96 -15.77 11.95
N LEU A 458 -13.72 -15.03 10.89
CA LEU A 458 -14.61 -13.96 10.43
C LEU A 458 -16.01 -14.48 10.04
N ALA A 459 -16.12 -15.74 9.62
CA ALA A 459 -17.41 -16.35 9.28
C ALA A 459 -18.44 -16.25 10.44
N LYS A 460 -17.95 -16.38 11.68
CA LYS A 460 -18.77 -16.37 12.89
C LYS A 460 -18.68 -15.09 13.72
N ALA A 461 -17.82 -14.13 13.31
CA ALA A 461 -17.64 -12.90 14.06
C ALA A 461 -18.90 -12.01 13.98
N PRO A 462 -19.29 -11.33 15.07
CA PRO A 462 -20.46 -10.46 15.06
C PRO A 462 -20.22 -9.22 14.19
N VAL A 463 -21.21 -8.85 13.40
CA VAL A 463 -21.19 -7.59 12.62
C VAL A 463 -21.56 -6.43 13.54
N VAL A 464 -20.63 -5.53 13.79
CA VAL A 464 -20.79 -4.35 14.66
C VAL A 464 -21.01 -3.04 13.88
N HIS A 465 -20.47 -2.94 12.67
CA HIS A 465 -20.66 -1.77 11.79
C HIS A 465 -21.69 -2.10 10.72
N ARG A 466 -22.83 -1.40 10.75
CA ARG A 466 -23.99 -1.63 9.84
C ARG A 466 -24.42 -0.37 9.10
N GLN A 467 -23.68 0.72 9.25
CA GLN A 467 -24.08 2.00 8.67
C GLN A 467 -23.76 2.04 7.18
N THR A 468 -24.71 2.62 6.45
CA THR A 468 -24.59 2.96 5.03
C THR A 468 -24.86 4.44 4.85
N CYS A 469 -24.32 5.06 3.83
CA CYS A 469 -24.62 6.43 3.46
C CYS A 469 -24.58 6.60 1.93
N GLN A 470 -25.29 7.63 1.47
CA GLN A 470 -25.10 8.17 0.14
C GLN A 470 -23.84 9.04 0.10
N ARG A 471 -23.24 9.20 -1.07
CA ARG A 471 -22.03 10.02 -1.26
C ARG A 471 -22.17 11.43 -0.65
N HIS A 472 -23.33 12.06 -0.84
CA HIS A 472 -23.59 13.44 -0.36
C HIS A 472 -23.76 13.55 1.16
N GLU A 473 -24.05 12.45 1.86
CA GLU A 473 -24.20 12.39 3.31
C GLU A 473 -22.87 12.23 4.06
N ALA A 474 -21.81 11.85 3.35
CA ALA A 474 -20.51 11.55 3.95
C ALA A 474 -19.91 12.73 4.75
N PRO A 475 -20.02 14.03 4.33
CA PRO A 475 -19.53 15.15 5.12
C PRO A 475 -20.23 15.27 6.49
N GLU A 476 -21.52 15.03 6.55
CA GLU A 476 -22.28 15.07 7.79
C GLU A 476 -21.92 13.90 8.71
N MET A 477 -21.76 12.70 8.15
CA MET A 477 -21.27 11.53 8.91
C MET A 477 -19.87 11.76 9.52
N LEU A 478 -19.01 12.50 8.82
CA LEU A 478 -17.70 12.89 9.32
C LEU A 478 -17.83 13.85 10.51
N ARG A 479 -18.69 14.88 10.38
CA ARG A 479 -18.97 15.80 11.50
C ARG A 479 -19.43 15.06 12.74
N GLN A 480 -20.47 14.26 12.62
CA GLN A 480 -21.01 13.47 13.73
C GLN A 480 -19.97 12.53 14.34
N SER A 481 -19.20 11.83 13.50
CA SER A 481 -18.21 10.86 13.99
C SER A 481 -17.07 11.51 14.74
N PHE A 482 -16.61 12.69 14.36
CA PHE A 482 -15.40 13.31 14.92
C PHE A 482 -15.67 14.39 15.94
N LEU A 483 -16.76 15.18 15.81
CA LEU A 483 -17.09 16.20 16.80
C LEU A 483 -17.70 15.62 18.08
N ASP A 484 -18.34 14.44 17.99
CA ASP A 484 -18.84 13.68 19.14
C ASP A 484 -17.73 12.91 19.90
N MET A 485 -16.47 13.04 19.48
CA MET A 485 -15.34 12.52 20.25
C MET A 485 -15.39 13.08 21.67
N LYS A 486 -15.73 12.24 22.66
CA LYS A 486 -15.75 12.63 24.06
C LYS A 486 -14.41 13.26 24.46
N LYS A 487 -14.48 14.38 25.16
CA LYS A 487 -13.32 15.04 25.75
C LYS A 487 -12.54 14.13 26.66
#